data_66f585908f2b7b245bb4fe30f15b2743
#
_entry.id   66f585908f2b7b245bb4fe30f15b2743
#
_cell.length_a   1.000
_cell.length_b   1.000
_cell.length_c   1.000
_cell.angle_alpha   90.00
_cell.angle_beta   90.00
_cell.angle_gamma   90.00
#
_symmetry.space_group_name_H-M   'P 1'
#
loop_
_entity.id
_entity.type
_entity.pdbx_description
1 polymer ?
#
loop_
_entity_poly.entity_id
_entity_poly.type
_entity_poly.pdbx_seq_one_letter_code
_entity_poly.pdbx_strand_id
1 'polypeptide(L)'
;MSATPQQRALQARLAAHSKWAQTDPVEGTAKARKAFLDRFERKVDPDGVYSPAERHRRAEHARKAYFLSLALKSAQARRKKAS
;
A
#
# COMPACT_ATOMS: atom_id res chain seq x y z
N MET A 1 -12.84 -33.87 15.31
CA MET A 1 -11.38 -33.92 15.55
C MET A 1 -10.70 -32.69 15.01
N SER A 2 -9.80 -32.10 15.76
CA SER A 2 -9.06 -30.91 15.32
C SER A 2 -7.95 -31.33 14.36
N ALA A 3 -7.71 -30.51 13.36
CA ALA A 3 -6.63 -30.70 12.38
C ALA A 3 -5.27 -30.61 13.08
N THR A 4 -4.30 -31.40 12.62
CA THR A 4 -2.92 -31.31 13.09
C THR A 4 -2.29 -29.97 12.61
N PRO A 5 -1.21 -29.48 13.25
CA PRO A 5 -0.52 -28.30 12.76
C PRO A 5 -0.05 -28.41 11.30
N GLN A 6 0.38 -29.61 10.88
CA GLN A 6 0.78 -29.85 9.49
C GLN A 6 -0.40 -29.74 8.53
N GLN A 7 -1.57 -30.29 8.90
CA GLN A 7 -2.78 -30.18 8.10
C GLN A 7 -3.24 -28.74 7.99
N ARG A 8 -3.18 -27.96 9.09
CA ARG A 8 -3.53 -26.54 9.07
C ARG A 8 -2.61 -25.74 8.15
N ALA A 9 -1.31 -26.03 8.19
CA ALA A 9 -0.33 -25.40 7.31
C ALA A 9 -0.63 -25.69 5.83
N LEU A 10 -0.95 -26.95 5.51
CA LEU A 10 -1.30 -27.35 4.13
C LEU A 10 -2.60 -26.70 3.68
N GLN A 11 -3.61 -26.63 4.55
CA GLN A 11 -4.88 -25.96 4.25
C GLN A 11 -4.68 -24.47 3.99
N ALA A 12 -3.84 -23.80 4.79
CA ALA A 12 -3.52 -22.39 4.59
C ALA A 12 -2.82 -22.14 3.27
N ARG A 13 -1.88 -23.02 2.89
CA ARG A 13 -1.18 -22.93 1.61
C ARG A 13 -2.13 -23.17 0.44
N LEU A 14 -2.98 -24.16 0.56
CA LEU A 14 -4.01 -24.44 -0.46
C LEU A 14 -4.94 -23.25 -0.66
N ALA A 15 -5.44 -22.67 0.43
CA ALA A 15 -6.32 -21.51 0.37
C ALA A 15 -5.63 -20.32 -0.27
N ALA A 16 -4.37 -20.05 0.07
CA ALA A 16 -3.60 -18.95 -0.50
C ALA A 16 -3.40 -19.13 -2.00
N HIS A 17 -2.97 -20.31 -2.43
CA HIS A 17 -2.75 -20.57 -3.86
C HIS A 17 -4.06 -20.58 -4.64
N SER A 18 -5.14 -21.11 -4.08
CA SER A 18 -6.47 -21.08 -4.70
C SER A 18 -6.95 -19.65 -4.92
N LYS A 19 -6.75 -18.78 -3.94
CA LYS A 19 -7.07 -17.36 -4.04
C LYS A 19 -6.25 -16.68 -5.15
N TRP A 20 -4.93 -16.91 -5.18
CA TRP A 20 -4.07 -16.30 -6.19
C TRP A 20 -4.28 -16.86 -7.58
N ALA A 21 -4.74 -18.12 -7.70
CA ALA A 21 -5.10 -18.69 -8.99
C ALA A 21 -6.35 -18.01 -9.61
N GLN A 22 -7.25 -17.52 -8.76
CA GLN A 22 -8.48 -16.86 -9.19
C GLN A 22 -8.34 -15.34 -9.30
N THR A 23 -7.28 -14.77 -8.77
CA THR A 23 -7.09 -13.33 -8.68
C THR A 23 -5.83 -12.93 -9.45
N ASP A 24 -5.95 -11.91 -10.31
CA ASP A 24 -4.78 -11.29 -10.92
C ASP A 24 -4.06 -10.45 -9.85
N PRO A 25 -2.78 -10.76 -9.53
CA PRO A 25 -2.03 -9.98 -8.54
C PRO A 25 -1.93 -8.49 -8.91
N VAL A 26 -1.81 -8.18 -10.20
CA VAL A 26 -1.74 -6.80 -10.69
C VAL A 26 -3.07 -6.09 -10.41
N GLU A 27 -4.19 -6.74 -10.70
CA GLU A 27 -5.52 -6.19 -10.44
C GLU A 27 -5.79 -6.01 -8.95
N GLY A 28 -5.39 -7.00 -8.12
CA GLY A 28 -5.53 -6.92 -6.67
C GLY A 28 -4.76 -5.76 -6.05
N THR A 29 -3.54 -5.50 -6.54
CA THR A 29 -2.72 -4.37 -6.07
C THR A 29 -3.14 -3.05 -6.69
N ALA A 30 -3.79 -3.06 -7.87
CA ALA A 30 -4.27 -1.84 -8.52
C ALA A 30 -5.34 -1.13 -7.69
N LYS A 31 -6.26 -1.87 -7.07
CA LYS A 31 -7.28 -1.28 -6.18
C LYS A 31 -6.64 -0.60 -4.96
N ALA A 32 -5.65 -1.27 -4.35
CA ALA A 32 -4.94 -0.71 -3.20
C ALA A 32 -4.17 0.55 -3.58
N ARG A 33 -3.51 0.55 -4.73
CA ARG A 33 -2.78 1.73 -5.23
C ARG A 33 -3.74 2.88 -5.53
N LYS A 34 -4.88 2.58 -6.15
CA LYS A 34 -5.89 3.60 -6.44
C LYS A 34 -6.43 4.22 -5.17
N ALA A 35 -6.78 3.41 -4.16
CA ALA A 35 -7.26 3.91 -2.88
C ALA A 35 -6.21 4.79 -2.19
N PHE A 36 -4.95 4.40 -2.28
CA PHE A 36 -3.82 5.15 -1.72
C PHE A 36 -3.66 6.51 -2.41
N LEU A 37 -3.70 6.54 -3.75
CA LEU A 37 -3.63 7.78 -4.52
C LEU A 37 -4.84 8.68 -4.27
N ASP A 38 -6.03 8.10 -4.17
CA ASP A 38 -7.26 8.84 -3.89
C ASP A 38 -7.17 9.56 -2.54
N ARG A 39 -6.50 8.98 -1.56
CA ARG A 39 -6.25 9.63 -0.26
C ARG A 39 -5.41 10.90 -0.42
N PHE A 40 -4.38 10.85 -1.25
CA PHE A 40 -3.53 12.01 -1.52
C PHE A 40 -4.28 13.08 -2.33
N GLU A 41 -5.12 12.67 -3.28
CA GLU A 41 -5.96 13.60 -4.03
C GLU A 41 -6.90 14.36 -3.11
N ARG A 42 -7.55 13.68 -2.16
CA ARG A 42 -8.40 14.32 -1.17
C ARG A 42 -7.62 15.23 -0.22
N LYS A 43 -6.38 14.87 0.07
CA LYS A 43 -5.52 15.68 0.95
C LYS A 43 -5.09 16.98 0.29
N VAL A 44 -4.74 16.95 -0.99
CA VAL A 44 -4.26 18.14 -1.71
C VAL A 44 -5.39 19.01 -2.24
N ASP A 45 -6.59 18.45 -2.42
CA ASP A 45 -7.75 19.14 -2.99
C ASP A 45 -9.03 18.72 -2.27
N PRO A 46 -9.15 19.05 -0.97
CA PRO A 46 -10.34 18.65 -0.19
C PRO A 46 -11.64 19.25 -0.70
N ASP A 47 -11.58 20.42 -1.34
CA ASP A 47 -12.76 21.11 -1.85
C ASP A 47 -13.02 20.89 -3.34
N GLY A 48 -12.17 20.14 -4.01
CA GLY A 48 -12.33 19.81 -5.43
C GLY A 48 -12.21 21.01 -6.36
N VAL A 49 -11.31 21.94 -6.06
CA VAL A 49 -11.17 23.20 -6.82
C VAL A 49 -10.20 23.09 -8.01
N TYR A 50 -9.30 22.09 -7.98
CA TYR A 50 -8.34 21.90 -9.08
C TYR A 50 -8.94 21.03 -10.18
N SER A 51 -8.41 21.17 -11.40
CA SER A 51 -8.72 20.24 -12.48
C SER A 51 -8.27 18.82 -12.10
N PRO A 52 -8.87 17.77 -12.69
CA PRO A 52 -8.41 16.40 -12.41
C PRO A 52 -6.92 16.19 -12.69
N ALA A 53 -6.39 16.77 -13.76
CA ALA A 53 -4.96 16.68 -14.11
C ALA A 53 -4.07 17.36 -13.07
N GLU A 54 -4.44 18.55 -12.62
CA GLU A 54 -3.67 19.29 -11.62
C GLU A 54 -3.76 18.60 -10.26
N ARG A 55 -4.94 18.09 -9.89
CA ARG A 55 -5.12 17.32 -8.65
C ARG A 55 -4.24 16.08 -8.65
N HIS A 56 -4.20 15.35 -9.76
CA HIS A 56 -3.35 14.16 -9.90
C HIS A 56 -1.87 14.52 -9.77
N ARG A 57 -1.44 15.59 -10.42
CA ARG A 57 -0.04 16.06 -10.36
C ARG A 57 0.36 16.39 -8.91
N ARG A 58 -0.49 17.12 -8.20
CA ARG A 58 -0.25 17.49 -6.79
C ARG A 58 -0.27 16.28 -5.88
N ALA A 59 -1.18 15.34 -6.13
CA ALA A 59 -1.27 14.09 -5.35
C ALA A 59 -0.02 13.22 -5.54
N GLU A 60 0.53 13.15 -6.74
CA GLU A 60 1.76 12.42 -7.02
C GLU A 60 2.95 13.03 -6.26
N HIS A 61 3.07 14.35 -6.23
CA HIS A 61 4.11 15.00 -5.44
C HIS A 61 3.92 14.78 -3.94
N ALA A 62 2.69 14.83 -3.46
CA ALA A 62 2.39 14.56 -2.05
C ALA A 62 2.74 13.12 -1.67
N ARG A 63 2.49 12.15 -2.56
CA ARG A 63 2.86 10.76 -2.36
C ARG A 63 4.37 10.60 -2.27
N LYS A 64 5.10 11.21 -3.19
CA LYS A 64 6.57 11.19 -3.17
C LYS A 64 7.13 11.83 -1.90
N ALA A 65 6.57 12.95 -1.47
CA ALA A 65 6.95 13.62 -0.23
C ALA A 65 6.70 12.72 0.98
N TYR A 66 5.59 12.00 1.00
CA TYR A 66 5.28 11.05 2.07
C TYR A 66 6.35 9.96 2.18
N PHE A 67 6.71 9.32 1.07
CA PHE A 67 7.74 8.27 1.07
C PHE A 67 9.11 8.80 1.43
N LEU A 68 9.47 9.99 0.95
CA LEU A 68 10.74 10.63 1.33
C LEU A 68 10.78 10.96 2.83
N SER A 69 9.65 11.39 3.38
CA SER A 69 9.51 11.63 4.83
C SER A 69 9.73 10.34 5.63
N LEU A 70 9.17 9.22 5.18
CA LEU A 70 9.39 7.93 5.83
C LEU A 70 10.85 7.48 5.74
N ALA A 71 11.47 7.65 4.56
CA ALA A 71 12.88 7.33 4.37
C ALA A 71 13.78 8.15 5.28
N LEU A 72 13.48 9.44 5.42
CA LEU A 72 14.22 10.34 6.30
C LEU A 72 14.08 9.90 7.76
N LYS A 73 12.88 9.59 8.21
CA LYS A 73 12.64 9.10 9.57
C LYS A 73 13.38 7.81 9.85
N SER A 74 13.38 6.88 8.88
CA SER A 74 14.10 5.62 8.99
C SER A 74 15.61 5.83 9.08
N ALA A 75 16.17 6.73 8.29
CA ALA A 75 17.59 7.08 8.33
C ALA A 75 17.97 7.71 9.67
N GLN A 76 17.15 8.62 10.18
CA GLN A 76 17.36 9.26 11.48
C GLN A 76 17.31 8.24 12.63
N ALA A 77 16.37 7.29 12.57
CA ALA A 77 16.26 6.24 13.57
C ALA A 77 17.50 5.31 13.56
N ARG A 78 18.00 4.94 12.37
CA ARG A 78 19.22 4.12 12.24
C ARG A 78 20.44 4.86 12.79
N ARG A 79 20.58 6.15 12.48
CA ARG A 79 21.67 6.98 12.96
C ARG A 79 21.65 7.10 14.48
N LYS A 80 20.48 7.28 15.07
CA LYS A 80 20.29 7.37 16.51
C LYS A 80 20.67 6.07 17.21
N LYS A 81 20.36 4.90 16.60
CA LYS A 81 20.75 3.60 17.15
C LYS A 81 22.25 3.34 17.06
N ALA A 82 22.91 3.86 16.03
CA ALA A 82 24.34 3.67 15.80
C ALA A 82 25.24 4.53 16.69
N SER A 83 24.70 5.60 17.30
CA SER A 83 25.47 6.51 18.16
C SER A 83 25.49 6.10 19.63
#